data_e46b7040025b48a7058aad991dcd1a99
#
_entry.id   e46b7040025b48a7058aad991dcd1a99
#
_cell.length_a   1.000
_cell.length_b   1.000
_cell.length_c   1.000
_cell.angle_alpha   90.00
_cell.angle_beta   90.00
_cell.angle_gamma   90.00
#
_symmetry.space_group_name_H-M   'P 1'
#
loop_
_entity.id
_entity.type
_entity.pdbx_description
1 polymer ?
#
loop_
_entity_poly.entity_id
_entity_poly.type
_entity_poly.pdbx_seq_one_letter_code
_entity_poly.pdbx_strand_id
1 'polypeptide(L)'
;MRISGTMSMSAVAAAAALVLLTACGDGGGDSGGDKGADQGGQALRSGAPAPDPTRIPDVGDKIQSRIPDQSRQVVAVYGKGVNSADSTVVLYTKQGKAWERTRSWTAHNGKRGWTTSHHEGDKRSPVGVYTLSDAGGVLADPGARLPYTASGSFAAPHYWPKSHWTDFNYVIAIDYNRVKGTSPLDPTRPEGQTKGGSIWLHMDHGSGTSACVSIPKAGMEYLLKTLDPKLHPVVVMGDKAHLAV
;
A
#
# COMPACT_ATOMS: atom_id res chain seq x y z
N MET A 1 -12.53 -40.88 38.79
CA MET A 1 -12.15 -41.94 37.84
C MET A 1 -11.05 -41.42 36.98
N ARG A 2 -9.81 -41.86 37.26
CA ARG A 2 -8.57 -41.45 36.56
C ARG A 2 -8.41 -42.36 35.37
N ILE A 3 -8.08 -41.81 34.20
CA ILE A 3 -7.39 -42.57 33.13
C ILE A 3 -6.31 -41.67 32.52
N SER A 4 -5.09 -42.08 32.80
CA SER A 4 -3.85 -41.61 32.17
C SER A 4 -3.72 -42.31 30.80
N GLY A 5 -3.21 -41.59 29.82
CA GLY A 5 -2.83 -42.13 28.52
C GLY A 5 -1.57 -41.45 28.01
N THR A 6 -0.54 -42.20 27.95
CA THR A 6 0.89 -41.94 27.73
C THR A 6 1.28 -41.46 26.32
N MET A 7 2.38 -40.73 26.32
CA MET A 7 3.32 -40.34 25.24
C MET A 7 3.51 -41.30 24.07
N SER A 8 3.77 -40.73 22.90
CA SER A 8 4.72 -41.29 21.95
C SER A 8 5.44 -40.16 21.19
N MET A 9 6.73 -40.02 21.46
CA MET A 9 7.72 -39.30 20.68
C MET A 9 8.08 -40.17 19.48
N SER A 10 8.15 -39.58 18.30
CA SER A 10 8.90 -40.16 17.18
C SER A 10 9.77 -39.07 16.56
N ALA A 11 11.05 -39.23 16.84
CA ALA A 11 12.13 -38.54 16.16
C ALA A 11 12.43 -39.24 14.84
N VAL A 12 12.58 -38.49 13.77
CA VAL A 12 13.22 -38.99 12.52
C VAL A 12 14.33 -38.02 12.15
N ALA A 13 15.53 -38.62 12.10
CA ALA A 13 16.79 -38.00 11.87
C ALA A 13 17.08 -37.73 10.38
N ALA A 14 17.99 -36.82 10.20
CA ALA A 14 18.64 -36.28 9.02
C ALA A 14 19.17 -37.31 7.98
N ALA A 15 19.31 -36.82 6.74
CA ALA A 15 20.41 -37.19 5.87
C ALA A 15 20.76 -36.02 4.93
N ALA A 16 21.95 -35.48 5.13
CA ALA A 16 22.63 -34.58 4.22
C ALA A 16 23.29 -35.38 3.10
N ALA A 17 23.15 -34.96 1.86
CA ALA A 17 23.94 -35.44 0.74
C ALA A 17 24.65 -34.25 0.07
N LEU A 18 25.95 -34.13 0.32
CA LEU A 18 26.88 -33.32 -0.48
C LEU A 18 27.21 -34.09 -1.75
N VAL A 19 27.06 -33.44 -2.91
CA VAL A 19 27.67 -33.93 -4.17
C VAL A 19 28.69 -32.89 -4.63
N LEU A 20 29.94 -33.24 -4.50
CA LEU A 20 31.10 -32.60 -5.12
C LEU A 20 31.32 -33.21 -6.49
N LEU A 21 31.31 -32.44 -7.54
CA LEU A 21 31.77 -32.82 -8.86
C LEU A 21 32.98 -31.98 -9.23
N THR A 22 34.14 -32.60 -9.07
CA THR A 22 35.40 -32.18 -9.68
C THR A 22 35.52 -32.86 -11.06
N ALA A 23 35.78 -32.10 -12.10
CA ALA A 23 36.24 -32.61 -13.37
C ALA A 23 37.46 -31.80 -13.81
N CYS A 24 38.63 -32.40 -13.62
CA CYS A 24 39.86 -32.08 -14.35
C CYS A 24 39.85 -32.82 -15.68
N GLY A 25 40.18 -32.13 -16.76
CA GLY A 25 40.45 -32.71 -18.07
C GLY A 25 41.63 -31.95 -18.69
N ASP A 26 42.76 -32.63 -18.69
CA ASP A 26 44.04 -32.23 -19.26
C ASP A 26 44.08 -32.62 -20.75
N GLY A 27 44.80 -31.88 -21.59
CA GLY A 27 45.05 -32.30 -22.98
C GLY A 27 45.63 -31.19 -23.85
N GLY A 28 46.94 -31.13 -24.00
CA GLY A 28 47.73 -30.14 -24.67
C GLY A 28 47.70 -30.18 -26.22
N GLY A 29 48.38 -29.17 -26.85
CA GLY A 29 48.71 -29.14 -28.28
C GLY A 29 48.86 -27.73 -28.82
N ASP A 30 49.98 -27.22 -28.75
CA ASP A 30 50.93 -26.47 -29.57
C ASP A 30 50.47 -25.59 -30.76
N SER A 31 51.15 -24.43 -30.86
CA SER A 31 51.59 -23.62 -32.02
C SER A 31 50.66 -22.62 -32.66
N GLY A 32 51.11 -21.35 -32.64
CA GLY A 32 51.00 -20.43 -33.78
C GLY A 32 50.43 -19.06 -33.49
N GLY A 33 51.29 -18.04 -33.43
CA GLY A 33 51.01 -16.65 -33.11
C GLY A 33 49.96 -15.97 -34.00
N ASP A 34 49.34 -14.97 -33.45
CA ASP A 34 49.36 -13.62 -34.05
C ASP A 34 48.84 -12.57 -33.04
N LYS A 35 49.39 -11.35 -33.16
CA LYS A 35 49.08 -10.22 -32.29
C LYS A 35 47.78 -9.61 -32.76
N GLY A 36 46.76 -9.66 -31.93
CA GLY A 36 45.55 -8.84 -32.06
C GLY A 36 45.22 -8.23 -30.71
N ALA A 37 45.46 -6.94 -30.56
CA ALA A 37 45.02 -6.16 -29.40
C ALA A 37 43.50 -5.99 -29.50
N ASP A 38 42.78 -6.85 -28.80
CA ASP A 38 41.35 -6.69 -28.63
C ASP A 38 41.13 -5.87 -27.35
N GLN A 39 40.80 -4.60 -27.55
CA GLN A 39 40.29 -3.71 -26.49
C GLN A 39 38.92 -4.24 -26.11
N GLY A 40 38.86 -5.06 -25.09
CA GLY A 40 37.61 -5.47 -24.44
C GLY A 40 36.86 -4.22 -23.96
N GLY A 41 35.96 -3.72 -24.80
CA GLY A 41 35.00 -2.71 -24.42
C GLY A 41 34.14 -3.25 -23.27
N GLN A 42 34.43 -2.82 -22.05
CA GLN A 42 33.49 -2.94 -20.96
C GLN A 42 32.24 -2.15 -21.36
N ALA A 43 31.22 -2.87 -21.79
CA ALA A 43 29.88 -2.32 -21.91
C ALA A 43 29.49 -1.78 -20.53
N LEU A 44 29.58 -0.47 -20.38
CA LEU A 44 29.02 0.26 -19.26
C LEU A 44 27.52 -0.12 -19.20
N ARG A 45 27.19 -1.02 -18.30
CA ARG A 45 25.77 -1.23 -17.92
C ARG A 45 25.32 0.11 -17.40
N SER A 46 24.54 0.82 -18.21
CA SER A 46 23.83 2.02 -17.84
C SER A 46 22.80 1.60 -16.78
N GLY A 47 23.24 1.47 -15.54
CA GLY A 47 22.38 1.27 -14.39
C GLY A 47 21.48 2.51 -14.26
N ALA A 48 20.17 2.33 -14.25
CA ALA A 48 19.29 3.42 -13.86
C ALA A 48 19.78 3.99 -12.52
N PRO A 49 19.77 5.33 -12.34
CA PRO A 49 20.17 5.95 -11.08
C PRO A 49 19.42 5.31 -9.91
N ALA A 50 20.09 5.04 -8.80
CA ALA A 50 19.44 4.56 -7.60
C ALA A 50 18.32 5.54 -7.19
N PRO A 51 17.14 5.04 -6.77
CA PRO A 51 16.05 5.91 -6.35
C PRO A 51 16.52 6.88 -5.24
N ASP A 52 16.13 8.14 -5.33
CA ASP A 52 16.39 9.12 -4.28
C ASP A 52 15.64 8.73 -3.00
N PRO A 53 16.33 8.36 -1.92
CA PRO A 53 15.67 7.90 -0.69
C PRO A 53 14.91 9.01 0.03
N THR A 54 15.14 10.28 -0.31
CA THR A 54 14.44 11.41 0.30
C THR A 54 13.06 11.66 -0.30
N ARG A 55 12.67 10.90 -1.32
CA ARG A 55 11.42 11.03 -2.05
C ARG A 55 10.58 9.76 -1.92
N ILE A 56 9.26 9.93 -2.04
CA ILE A 56 8.37 8.77 -2.25
C ILE A 56 8.61 8.26 -3.67
N PRO A 57 8.95 6.98 -3.84
CA PRO A 57 9.19 6.40 -5.17
C PRO A 57 8.02 6.58 -6.13
N ASP A 58 8.30 6.75 -7.42
CA ASP A 58 7.30 6.89 -8.50
C ASP A 58 6.33 8.07 -8.32
N VAL A 59 6.72 9.06 -7.50
CA VAL A 59 5.97 10.31 -7.29
C VAL A 59 6.80 11.49 -7.81
N GLY A 60 6.24 12.22 -8.80
CA GLY A 60 6.88 13.38 -9.43
C GLY A 60 6.83 14.63 -8.56
N ASP A 61 7.53 15.68 -9.00
CA ASP A 61 7.77 16.89 -8.22
C ASP A 61 6.51 17.60 -7.77
N LYS A 62 5.53 17.69 -8.66
CA LYS A 62 4.26 18.36 -8.39
C LYS A 62 3.44 17.70 -7.28
N ILE A 63 3.47 16.39 -7.19
CA ILE A 63 2.77 15.64 -6.14
C ILE A 63 3.64 15.58 -4.88
N GLN A 64 4.94 15.34 -5.04
CA GLN A 64 5.91 15.29 -3.94
C GLN A 64 5.90 16.58 -3.12
N SER A 65 5.86 17.76 -3.77
CA SER A 65 5.83 19.06 -3.10
C SER A 65 4.56 19.33 -2.29
N ARG A 66 3.50 18.52 -2.48
CA ARG A 66 2.26 18.61 -1.71
C ARG A 66 2.28 17.78 -0.42
N ILE A 67 3.31 16.93 -0.24
CA ILE A 67 3.49 16.19 1.02
C ILE A 67 3.99 17.19 2.05
N PRO A 68 3.28 17.42 3.17
CA PRO A 68 3.71 18.38 4.18
C PRO A 68 5.08 18.01 4.76
N ASP A 69 5.95 18.98 5.00
CA ASP A 69 7.31 18.77 5.51
C ASP A 69 7.36 18.04 6.85
N GLN A 70 6.34 18.24 7.71
CA GLN A 70 6.20 17.55 8.98
C GLN A 70 5.73 16.10 8.86
N SER A 71 5.25 15.66 7.68
CA SER A 71 4.80 14.27 7.51
C SER A 71 5.96 13.29 7.66
N ARG A 72 5.70 12.25 8.44
CA ARG A 72 6.63 11.14 8.70
C ARG A 72 6.05 9.79 8.29
N GLN A 73 4.79 9.78 7.88
CA GLN A 73 4.10 8.58 7.38
C GLN A 73 3.34 8.92 6.11
N VAL A 74 3.58 8.13 5.07
CA VAL A 74 2.89 8.24 3.78
C VAL A 74 2.29 6.88 3.41
N VAL A 75 0.99 6.85 3.21
CA VAL A 75 0.29 5.75 2.56
C VAL A 75 0.23 6.07 1.07
N ALA A 76 1.11 5.48 0.27
CA ALA A 76 1.09 5.67 -1.18
C ALA A 76 0.17 4.64 -1.84
N VAL A 77 -0.75 5.10 -2.68
CA VAL A 77 -1.68 4.25 -3.45
C VAL A 77 -1.36 4.40 -4.92
N TYR A 78 -0.79 3.36 -5.49
CA TYR A 78 -0.37 3.31 -6.88
C TYR A 78 -1.41 2.57 -7.72
N GLY A 79 -2.26 3.29 -8.44
CA GLY A 79 -3.20 2.72 -9.39
C GLY A 79 -2.51 2.15 -10.62
N LYS A 80 -2.95 1.00 -11.10
CA LYS A 80 -2.37 0.29 -12.25
C LYS A 80 -2.50 1.08 -13.56
N GLY A 81 -3.54 1.90 -13.66
CA GLY A 81 -3.82 2.77 -14.80
C GLY A 81 -5.01 3.67 -14.54
N VAL A 82 -5.17 4.71 -15.35
CA VAL A 82 -6.19 5.77 -15.15
C VAL A 82 -7.62 5.21 -15.06
N ASN A 83 -7.93 4.14 -15.78
CA ASN A 83 -9.26 3.49 -15.78
C ASN A 83 -9.26 2.12 -15.07
N SER A 84 -8.18 1.76 -14.35
CA SER A 84 -8.08 0.51 -13.60
C SER A 84 -8.61 0.69 -12.18
N ALA A 85 -9.32 -0.33 -11.70
CA ALA A 85 -9.70 -0.44 -10.30
C ALA A 85 -8.60 -1.05 -9.42
N ASP A 86 -7.56 -1.62 -10.04
CA ASP A 86 -6.48 -2.31 -9.32
C ASP A 86 -5.41 -1.32 -8.87
N SER A 87 -4.94 -1.50 -7.64
CA SER A 87 -3.90 -0.68 -7.03
C SER A 87 -2.97 -1.51 -6.15
N THR A 88 -1.89 -0.87 -5.75
CA THR A 88 -1.03 -1.31 -4.65
C THR A 88 -0.95 -0.21 -3.61
N VAL A 89 -1.17 -0.54 -2.35
CA VAL A 89 -0.94 0.37 -1.22
C VAL A 89 0.41 0.06 -0.60
N VAL A 90 1.20 1.09 -0.34
CA VAL A 90 2.52 0.99 0.31
C VAL A 90 2.58 1.99 1.44
N LEU A 91 2.94 1.52 2.64
CA LEU A 91 3.27 2.41 3.75
C LEU A 91 4.75 2.75 3.72
N TYR A 92 5.05 4.04 3.73
CA TYR A 92 6.39 4.59 3.93
C TYR A 92 6.45 5.30 5.28
N THR A 93 7.57 5.12 5.98
CA THR A 93 7.88 5.82 7.23
C THR A 93 9.19 6.56 7.07
N LYS A 94 9.26 7.82 7.49
CA LYS A 94 10.46 8.65 7.37
C LYS A 94 11.44 8.36 8.50
N GLN A 95 12.66 7.97 8.13
CA GLN A 95 13.79 7.77 9.04
C GLN A 95 14.87 8.82 8.71
N GLY A 96 15.05 9.78 9.59
CA GLY A 96 15.89 10.94 9.28
C GLY A 96 15.34 11.71 8.05
N LYS A 97 16.09 11.70 6.94
CA LYS A 97 15.68 12.30 5.67
C LYS A 97 15.10 11.27 4.68
N ALA A 98 15.29 9.98 4.92
CA ALA A 98 14.92 8.91 3.99
C ALA A 98 13.49 8.37 4.27
N TRP A 99 12.80 8.02 3.20
CA TRP A 99 11.54 7.27 3.26
C TRP A 99 11.82 5.78 3.12
N GLU A 100 11.47 5.03 4.13
CA GLU A 100 11.62 3.57 4.15
C GLU A 100 10.28 2.90 3.87
N ARG A 101 10.30 1.95 2.94
CA ARG A 101 9.14 1.11 2.66
C ARG A 101 8.92 0.14 3.82
N THR A 102 7.82 0.31 4.54
CA THR A 102 7.50 -0.50 5.71
C THR A 102 6.69 -1.73 5.34
N ARG A 103 5.59 -1.56 4.58
CA ARG A 103 4.70 -2.64 4.14
C ARG A 103 3.98 -2.31 2.84
N SER A 104 3.44 -3.37 2.18
CA SER A 104 2.58 -3.18 1.02
C SER A 104 1.48 -4.23 0.95
N TRP A 105 0.40 -3.89 0.25
CA TRP A 105 -0.78 -4.73 0.05
C TRP A 105 -1.33 -4.54 -1.36
N THR A 106 -1.93 -5.59 -1.91
CA THR A 106 -2.86 -5.45 -3.04
C THR A 106 -4.05 -4.63 -2.59
N ALA A 107 -4.62 -3.85 -3.51
CA ALA A 107 -5.68 -2.90 -3.19
C ALA A 107 -6.61 -2.73 -4.39
N HIS A 108 -7.82 -2.23 -4.12
CA HIS A 108 -8.69 -1.71 -5.15
C HIS A 108 -9.03 -0.24 -4.86
N ASN A 109 -9.26 0.51 -5.93
CA ASN A 109 -9.73 1.89 -5.92
C ASN A 109 -11.09 1.99 -6.63
N GLY A 110 -11.56 3.19 -6.91
CA GLY A 110 -12.81 3.41 -7.63
C GLY A 110 -12.92 2.54 -8.88
N LYS A 111 -14.05 1.85 -9.07
CA LYS A 111 -14.24 0.87 -10.15
C LYS A 111 -14.07 1.41 -11.58
N ARG A 112 -14.11 2.72 -11.75
CA ARG A 112 -13.81 3.41 -13.02
C ARG A 112 -12.40 4.03 -13.04
N GLY A 113 -11.58 3.75 -12.03
CA GLY A 113 -10.19 4.22 -11.92
C GLY A 113 -10.06 5.56 -11.19
N TRP A 114 -9.29 6.47 -11.75
CA TRP A 114 -8.80 7.70 -11.13
C TRP A 114 -9.27 8.96 -11.83
N THR A 115 -9.31 10.09 -11.10
CA THR A 115 -9.63 11.40 -11.67
C THR A 115 -9.00 12.52 -10.85
N THR A 116 -8.60 13.59 -11.52
CA THR A 116 -8.17 14.86 -10.88
C THR A 116 -9.35 15.80 -10.60
N SER A 117 -10.54 15.47 -11.11
CA SER A 117 -11.78 16.25 -10.94
C SER A 117 -12.91 15.32 -10.50
N HIS A 118 -12.78 14.81 -9.25
CA HIS A 118 -13.79 13.91 -8.67
C HIS A 118 -15.09 14.64 -8.38
N HIS A 119 -16.21 13.97 -8.65
CA HIS A 119 -17.55 14.40 -8.26
C HIS A 119 -18.38 13.20 -7.76
N GLU A 120 -19.41 13.48 -7.00
CA GLU A 120 -20.31 12.46 -6.46
C GLU A 120 -20.82 11.51 -7.55
N GLY A 121 -20.71 10.20 -7.31
CA GLY A 121 -21.23 9.17 -8.19
C GLY A 121 -20.39 8.84 -9.43
N ASP A 122 -19.23 9.48 -9.67
CA ASP A 122 -18.37 9.21 -10.83
C ASP A 122 -17.66 7.86 -10.79
N LYS A 123 -17.63 7.22 -9.60
CA LYS A 123 -17.00 5.92 -9.32
C LYS A 123 -15.50 5.91 -9.58
N ARG A 124 -14.85 7.05 -9.44
CA ARG A 124 -13.41 7.27 -9.56
C ARG A 124 -12.83 7.75 -8.25
N SER A 125 -11.64 7.27 -7.91
CA SER A 125 -10.90 7.79 -6.76
C SER A 125 -10.21 9.11 -7.12
N PRO A 126 -10.21 10.10 -6.22
CA PRO A 126 -9.53 11.36 -6.47
C PRO A 126 -8.01 11.20 -6.45
N VAL A 127 -7.33 11.83 -7.41
CA VAL A 127 -5.86 11.93 -7.43
C VAL A 127 -5.43 13.05 -6.51
N GLY A 128 -4.44 12.79 -5.63
CA GLY A 128 -3.89 13.87 -4.80
C GLY A 128 -3.13 13.42 -3.57
N VAL A 129 -2.90 14.41 -2.71
CA VAL A 129 -2.31 14.24 -1.38
C VAL A 129 -3.33 14.73 -0.35
N TYR A 130 -3.69 13.87 0.60
CA TYR A 130 -4.69 14.16 1.63
C TYR A 130 -4.18 13.70 3.00
N THR A 131 -4.56 14.38 4.07
CA THR A 131 -4.25 13.92 5.43
C THR A 131 -5.14 12.75 5.82
N LEU A 132 -4.67 11.99 6.83
CA LEU A 132 -5.39 10.89 7.47
C LEU A 132 -5.54 11.28 8.94
N SER A 133 -6.70 11.75 9.35
CA SER A 133 -6.88 12.35 10.68
C SER A 133 -7.75 11.51 11.61
N ASP A 134 -8.65 10.69 11.08
CA ASP A 134 -9.67 10.01 11.87
C ASP A 134 -9.92 8.59 11.34
N ALA A 135 -10.37 7.72 12.23
CA ALA A 135 -10.67 6.33 11.93
C ALA A 135 -12.01 5.91 12.57
N GLY A 136 -12.47 4.72 12.23
CA GLY A 136 -13.67 4.14 12.84
C GLY A 136 -14.02 2.80 12.23
N GLY A 137 -15.26 2.37 12.47
CA GLY A 137 -15.81 1.14 11.89
C GLY A 137 -16.92 0.54 12.71
N VAL A 138 -17.47 -0.55 12.19
CA VAL A 138 -18.49 -1.35 12.92
C VAL A 138 -17.89 -2.04 14.13
N LEU A 139 -16.64 -2.53 13.98
CA LEU A 139 -15.95 -3.27 15.04
C LEU A 139 -15.38 -2.32 16.10
N ALA A 140 -15.15 -2.86 17.27
CA ALA A 140 -14.44 -2.15 18.34
C ALA A 140 -13.03 -1.74 17.89
N ASP A 141 -12.49 -0.70 18.52
CA ASP A 141 -11.15 -0.19 18.28
C ASP A 141 -10.09 -1.31 18.43
N PRO A 142 -9.34 -1.63 17.35
CA PRO A 142 -8.31 -2.66 17.39
C PRO A 142 -6.99 -2.19 18.05
N GLY A 143 -6.96 -1.02 18.65
CA GLY A 143 -5.79 -0.31 19.14
C GLY A 143 -5.29 0.75 18.14
N ALA A 144 -6.22 1.48 17.53
CA ALA A 144 -5.91 2.57 16.63
C ALA A 144 -5.18 3.71 17.34
N ARG A 145 -4.25 4.35 16.64
CA ARG A 145 -3.56 5.54 17.15
C ARG A 145 -4.22 6.83 16.71
N LEU A 146 -4.94 6.79 15.56
CA LEU A 146 -5.86 7.85 15.15
C LEU A 146 -7.11 7.83 16.04
N PRO A 147 -7.77 8.99 16.27
CA PRO A 147 -9.08 9.03 16.89
C PRO A 147 -10.04 8.03 16.22
N TYR A 148 -10.67 7.15 17.01
CA TYR A 148 -11.47 6.05 16.49
C TYR A 148 -12.93 6.14 16.96
N THR A 149 -13.86 6.08 16.00
CA THR A 149 -15.31 6.02 16.25
C THR A 149 -15.82 4.60 15.98
N ALA A 150 -16.17 3.83 17.03
CA ALA A 150 -16.89 2.59 16.87
C ALA A 150 -18.40 2.85 16.79
N SER A 151 -19.06 2.43 15.70
CA SER A 151 -20.51 2.63 15.54
C SER A 151 -21.12 1.64 14.55
N GLY A 152 -22.30 1.11 14.88
CA GLY A 152 -23.11 0.33 13.93
C GLY A 152 -23.55 1.11 12.69
N SER A 153 -23.48 2.45 12.74
CA SER A 153 -23.83 3.32 11.60
C SER A 153 -22.85 3.20 10.42
N PHE A 154 -21.68 2.56 10.62
CA PHE A 154 -20.80 2.20 9.52
C PHE A 154 -21.27 0.99 8.73
N ALA A 155 -22.21 0.18 9.26
CA ALA A 155 -22.62 -1.07 8.63
C ALA A 155 -23.06 -0.85 7.18
N ALA A 156 -22.53 -1.69 6.28
CA ALA A 156 -23.02 -1.71 4.90
C ALA A 156 -24.51 -2.10 4.87
N PRO A 157 -25.30 -1.47 3.97
CA PRO A 157 -26.73 -1.81 3.88
C PRO A 157 -26.96 -3.29 3.59
N HIS A 158 -27.90 -3.92 4.27
CA HIS A 158 -28.20 -5.34 4.11
C HIS A 158 -28.70 -5.75 2.70
N TYR A 159 -29.17 -4.80 1.89
CA TYR A 159 -29.53 -5.04 0.49
C TYR A 159 -28.31 -5.10 -0.45
N TRP A 160 -27.11 -4.78 0.03
CA TRP A 160 -25.88 -4.98 -0.73
C TRP A 160 -25.51 -6.48 -0.73
N PRO A 161 -24.74 -6.95 -1.74
CA PRO A 161 -24.19 -8.29 -1.75
C PRO A 161 -23.41 -8.60 -0.46
N LYS A 162 -23.50 -9.83 0.02
CA LYS A 162 -22.87 -10.27 1.29
C LYS A 162 -21.36 -10.02 1.32
N SER A 163 -20.68 -10.01 0.16
CA SER A 163 -19.26 -9.69 0.04
C SER A 163 -18.91 -8.29 0.55
N HIS A 164 -19.87 -7.36 0.57
CA HIS A 164 -19.69 -5.99 1.03
C HIS A 164 -20.03 -5.75 2.50
N TRP A 165 -20.64 -6.72 3.20
CA TRP A 165 -21.15 -6.51 4.56
C TRP A 165 -20.06 -6.23 5.60
N THR A 166 -18.81 -6.55 5.29
CA THR A 166 -17.66 -6.29 6.17
C THR A 166 -16.80 -5.14 5.72
N ASP A 167 -17.12 -4.47 4.60
CA ASP A 167 -16.29 -3.41 4.01
C ASP A 167 -15.90 -2.34 5.04
N PHE A 168 -16.84 -1.92 5.86
CA PHE A 168 -16.67 -0.84 6.82
C PHE A 168 -16.49 -1.32 8.26
N ASN A 169 -16.10 -2.58 8.46
CA ASN A 169 -15.71 -3.07 9.79
C ASN A 169 -14.54 -2.25 10.36
N TYR A 170 -13.65 -1.78 9.48
CA TYR A 170 -12.59 -0.82 9.78
C TYR A 170 -12.49 0.21 8.65
N VAL A 171 -12.41 1.49 9.01
CA VAL A 171 -12.20 2.60 8.09
C VAL A 171 -11.15 3.57 8.61
N ILE A 172 -10.42 4.20 7.68
CA ILE A 172 -9.59 5.38 7.93
C ILE A 172 -10.06 6.45 6.97
N ALA A 173 -10.45 7.61 7.50
CA ALA A 173 -10.92 8.71 6.67
C ALA A 173 -9.77 9.32 5.86
N ILE A 174 -9.99 9.50 4.57
CA ILE A 174 -9.15 10.32 3.68
C ILE A 174 -9.76 11.72 3.68
N ASP A 175 -8.97 12.74 4.03
CA ASP A 175 -9.45 14.10 4.22
C ASP A 175 -9.69 14.81 2.88
N TYR A 176 -10.49 14.18 2.03
CA TYR A 176 -11.04 14.74 0.81
C TYR A 176 -12.44 15.29 1.10
N ASN A 177 -12.65 16.59 0.91
CA ASN A 177 -13.94 17.28 1.10
C ASN A 177 -14.68 16.89 2.39
N ARG A 178 -13.98 16.91 3.53
CA ARG A 178 -14.52 16.64 4.87
C ARG A 178 -13.93 17.58 5.92
N VAL A 179 -14.59 17.69 7.06
CA VAL A 179 -14.05 18.39 8.23
C VAL A 179 -13.10 17.46 8.97
N LYS A 180 -11.82 17.85 9.10
CA LYS A 180 -10.81 17.08 9.84
C LYS A 180 -11.09 17.10 11.34
N GLY A 181 -10.74 16.03 12.03
CA GLY A 181 -10.95 15.91 13.47
C GLY A 181 -12.40 15.62 13.85
N THR A 182 -13.24 15.22 12.88
CA THR A 182 -14.60 14.73 13.14
C THR A 182 -14.68 13.23 12.84
N SER A 183 -15.76 12.58 13.29
CA SER A 183 -16.00 11.18 12.93
C SER A 183 -16.00 11.00 11.40
N PRO A 184 -15.48 9.87 10.85
CA PRO A 184 -15.66 9.56 9.44
C PRO A 184 -17.12 9.54 8.95
N LEU A 185 -18.09 9.44 9.88
CA LEU A 185 -19.53 9.51 9.61
C LEU A 185 -20.08 10.94 9.46
N ASP A 186 -19.28 11.98 9.76
CA ASP A 186 -19.70 13.35 9.60
C ASP A 186 -20.03 13.64 8.12
N PRO A 187 -21.28 14.01 7.77
CA PRO A 187 -21.68 14.22 6.39
C PRO A 187 -21.28 15.59 5.85
N THR A 188 -20.66 16.45 6.65
CA THR A 188 -20.28 17.80 6.25
C THR A 188 -19.26 17.79 5.13
N ARG A 189 -19.59 18.48 4.04
CA ARG A 189 -18.76 18.61 2.83
C ARG A 189 -18.48 20.08 2.54
N PRO A 190 -17.37 20.62 3.07
CA PRO A 190 -17.06 22.06 3.00
C PRO A 190 -16.98 22.61 1.57
N GLU A 191 -16.58 21.78 0.59
CA GLU A 191 -16.47 22.17 -0.81
C GLU A 191 -17.74 21.81 -1.64
N GLY A 192 -18.84 21.50 -0.96
CA GLY A 192 -20.14 21.21 -1.56
C GLY A 192 -20.39 19.71 -1.84
N GLN A 193 -21.69 19.35 -1.90
CA GLN A 193 -22.12 17.96 -2.06
C GLN A 193 -21.73 17.37 -3.43
N THR A 194 -21.78 18.18 -4.49
CA THR A 194 -21.46 17.74 -5.86
C THR A 194 -20.02 17.26 -6.01
N LYS A 195 -19.10 17.77 -5.19
CA LYS A 195 -17.71 17.33 -5.17
C LYS A 195 -17.53 15.93 -4.60
N GLY A 196 -18.57 15.37 -3.99
CA GLY A 196 -18.47 14.07 -3.34
C GLY A 196 -17.75 14.16 -1.98
N GLY A 197 -17.51 13.01 -1.37
CA GLY A 197 -16.88 12.92 -0.05
C GLY A 197 -17.04 11.52 0.51
N SER A 198 -16.80 11.35 1.82
CA SER A 198 -16.79 10.03 2.48
C SER A 198 -15.85 9.05 1.75
N ILE A 199 -14.66 9.54 1.37
CA ILE A 199 -13.62 8.73 0.76
C ILE A 199 -12.79 8.13 1.90
N TRP A 200 -12.71 6.80 1.94
CA TRP A 200 -12.05 6.06 3.03
C TRP A 200 -11.04 5.04 2.50
N LEU A 201 -10.06 4.69 3.33
CA LEU A 201 -9.44 3.37 3.30
C LEU A 201 -10.39 2.43 4.06
N HIS A 202 -10.71 1.25 3.52
CA HIS A 202 -11.58 0.27 4.16
C HIS A 202 -11.21 -1.17 3.81
N MET A 203 -11.91 -2.16 4.39
CA MET A 203 -11.64 -3.56 4.10
C MET A 203 -12.04 -3.92 2.67
N ASP A 204 -11.21 -4.75 2.04
CA ASP A 204 -11.39 -5.16 0.65
C ASP A 204 -12.43 -6.26 0.49
N HIS A 205 -13.21 -6.17 -0.58
CA HIS A 205 -14.21 -7.16 -1.02
C HIS A 205 -13.83 -7.82 -2.36
N GLY A 206 -12.59 -7.61 -2.84
CA GLY A 206 -12.06 -8.26 -4.05
C GLY A 206 -12.43 -7.58 -5.37
N SER A 207 -12.92 -6.32 -5.33
CA SER A 207 -13.25 -5.57 -6.55
C SER A 207 -13.21 -4.06 -6.32
N GLY A 208 -13.37 -3.29 -7.43
CA GLY A 208 -13.35 -1.83 -7.39
C GLY A 208 -14.50 -1.23 -6.56
N THR A 209 -14.19 -0.13 -5.87
CA THR A 209 -15.08 0.63 -4.96
C THR A 209 -15.88 1.71 -5.70
N SER A 210 -16.65 2.50 -4.95
CA SER A 210 -17.31 3.70 -5.52
C SER A 210 -16.34 4.87 -5.72
N ALA A 211 -15.36 5.05 -4.81
CA ALA A 211 -14.27 6.04 -4.88
C ALA A 211 -13.23 5.82 -3.79
N CYS A 212 -13.53 5.02 -2.79
CA CYS A 212 -12.65 4.65 -1.70
C CYS A 212 -11.44 3.84 -2.19
N VAL A 213 -10.51 3.57 -1.29
CA VAL A 213 -9.44 2.60 -1.49
C VAL A 213 -9.64 1.45 -0.51
N SER A 214 -9.62 0.20 -1.00
CA SER A 214 -9.79 -0.98 -0.15
C SER A 214 -8.53 -1.83 -0.11
N ILE A 215 -8.22 -2.38 1.07
CA ILE A 215 -7.09 -3.27 1.34
C ILE A 215 -7.53 -4.44 2.22
N PRO A 216 -6.79 -5.57 2.24
CA PRO A 216 -7.10 -6.69 3.10
C PRO A 216 -7.23 -6.29 4.58
N LYS A 217 -8.09 -6.99 5.33
CA LYS A 217 -8.32 -6.76 6.77
C LYS A 217 -7.05 -6.59 7.57
N ALA A 218 -6.06 -7.48 7.38
CA ALA A 218 -4.78 -7.42 8.05
C ALA A 218 -4.00 -6.11 7.75
N GLY A 219 -4.19 -5.55 6.55
CA GLY A 219 -3.65 -4.24 6.17
C GLY A 219 -4.34 -3.11 6.92
N MET A 220 -5.67 -3.14 7.02
CA MET A 220 -6.42 -2.15 7.79
C MET A 220 -6.04 -2.15 9.27
N GLU A 221 -5.99 -3.33 9.90
CA GLU A 221 -5.58 -3.48 11.30
C GLU A 221 -4.14 -2.97 11.52
N TYR A 222 -3.24 -3.25 10.57
CA TYR A 222 -1.86 -2.76 10.64
C TYR A 222 -1.79 -1.24 10.54
N LEU A 223 -2.50 -0.63 9.59
CA LEU A 223 -2.52 0.83 9.43
C LEU A 223 -3.13 1.52 10.65
N LEU A 224 -4.25 1.01 11.19
CA LEU A 224 -4.89 1.56 12.39
C LEU A 224 -3.93 1.59 13.58
N LYS A 225 -3.17 0.53 13.81
CA LYS A 225 -2.18 0.43 14.89
C LYS A 225 -0.91 1.25 14.65
N THR A 226 -0.64 1.66 13.41
CA THR A 226 0.64 2.25 13.02
C THR A 226 0.55 3.75 12.72
N LEU A 227 -0.54 4.20 12.06
CA LEU A 227 -0.69 5.60 11.69
C LEU A 227 -0.90 6.46 12.93
N ASP A 228 0.07 7.33 13.22
CA ASP A 228 0.12 8.17 14.41
C ASP A 228 -0.13 9.64 14.05
N PRO A 229 -1.12 10.31 14.65
CA PRO A 229 -1.37 11.74 14.42
C PRO A 229 -0.12 12.61 14.62
N LYS A 230 0.76 12.24 15.58
CA LYS A 230 2.00 12.95 15.85
C LYS A 230 3.02 12.85 14.71
N LEU A 231 2.85 11.90 13.81
CA LEU A 231 3.68 11.68 12.63
C LEU A 231 3.06 12.29 11.36
N HIS A 232 1.96 13.01 11.52
CA HIS A 232 1.25 13.71 10.43
C HIS A 232 1.04 12.83 9.18
N PRO A 233 0.30 11.70 9.32
CA PRO A 233 0.12 10.77 8.22
C PRO A 233 -0.67 11.38 7.07
N VAL A 234 -0.22 11.09 5.84
CA VAL A 234 -0.92 11.46 4.62
C VAL A 234 -1.11 10.25 3.70
N VAL A 235 -2.09 10.32 2.83
CA VAL A 235 -2.21 9.45 1.66
C VAL A 235 -1.77 10.22 0.41
N VAL A 236 -0.93 9.59 -0.42
CA VAL A 236 -0.61 10.02 -1.78
C VAL A 236 -1.26 9.02 -2.70
N MET A 237 -2.21 9.42 -3.53
CA MET A 237 -3.01 8.47 -4.29
C MET A 237 -3.27 8.93 -5.72
N GLY A 238 -3.19 7.97 -6.66
CA GLY A 238 -3.41 8.19 -8.08
C GLY A 238 -2.91 7.03 -8.92
N ASP A 239 -3.19 7.07 -10.21
CA ASP A 239 -2.53 6.19 -11.17
C ASP A 239 -1.10 6.69 -11.51
N LYS A 240 -0.30 5.80 -12.11
CA LYS A 240 1.10 6.08 -12.39
C LYS A 240 1.33 7.37 -13.19
N ALA A 241 0.48 7.66 -14.17
CA ALA A 241 0.66 8.83 -15.02
C ALA A 241 0.40 10.13 -14.27
N HIS A 242 -0.63 10.18 -13.43
CA HIS A 242 -0.96 11.35 -12.62
C HIS A 242 -0.03 11.52 -11.41
N LEU A 243 0.56 10.43 -10.89
CA LEU A 243 1.53 10.54 -9.81
C LEU A 243 2.91 10.99 -10.29
N ALA A 244 3.29 10.69 -11.53
CA ALA A 244 4.62 10.99 -12.08
C ALA A 244 4.87 12.47 -12.46
N VAL A 245 3.88 13.37 -12.30
CA VAL A 245 3.97 14.79 -12.67
C VAL A 245 4.61 15.67 -11.61
#